data_e003798d305154d68bf90721a45d240d
#
_entry.id   e003798d305154d68bf90721a45d240d
#
_cell.length_a   1.000
_cell.length_b   1.000
_cell.length_c   1.000
_cell.angle_alpha   90.00
_cell.angle_beta   90.00
_cell.angle_gamma   90.00
#
_symmetry.space_group_name_H-M   'P 1'
#
loop_
_entity.id
_entity.type
_entity.pdbx_description
1 polymer ?
#
loop_
_entity_poly.entity_id
_entity_poly.type
_entity_poly.pdbx_seq_one_letter_code
_entity_poly.pdbx_strand_id
1 'polypeptide(L)'
;MTTSPVTSLLPADGRLGYVDIGPLELESGARLPSVTLAVEKWGELSPNRDNVVLIEHALTGDSHVSGEVSDEHPAPGWWNGMVGPGAPVDTDEWCVLATNVLGGCQGSTGPASLAEDGKPWGSRFPEISIRDQIEAERRLADILGIEKLASVIGGSMGGMRTLEWAISYPDRVASALVLAVGARATADQIGTQTTQIAAIEGDPDWQGGDYHGTGRIPRRGLGIARRIAHLTYRTEIELDSRFGISPQANEDPWNGGRYAVQSYLEHQADKLVNRFDPATYVLLSEAMNRHDVGRGRGGVAAALATITAPVVVGGVDSDRLYPLRLQEELAETIPTCDGLRILESRDGHDGFLTEAEAVSKLLVETMDLARSGR
;
A
#
# COMPACT_ATOMS: atom_id res chain seq x y z
N MET A 1 -15.93 -28.42 -19.83
CA MET A 1 -15.66 -27.09 -20.41
C MET A 1 -14.37 -26.63 -19.82
N THR A 2 -13.28 -26.71 -20.56
CA THR A 2 -11.95 -26.27 -20.11
C THR A 2 -11.91 -24.74 -20.21
N THR A 3 -12.08 -24.06 -19.09
CA THR A 3 -11.76 -22.63 -19.01
C THR A 3 -10.27 -22.47 -19.26
N SER A 4 -9.91 -21.82 -20.36
CA SER A 4 -8.52 -21.38 -20.59
C SER A 4 -8.09 -20.53 -19.41
N PRO A 5 -6.96 -20.83 -18.78
CA PRO A 5 -6.57 -20.12 -17.57
C PRO A 5 -6.19 -18.68 -17.92
N VAL A 6 -6.88 -17.71 -17.33
CA VAL A 6 -6.55 -16.27 -17.37
C VAL A 6 -5.11 -16.02 -16.89
N THR A 7 -4.54 -16.96 -16.16
CA THR A 7 -3.13 -16.96 -15.71
C THR A 7 -2.11 -16.90 -16.84
N SER A 8 -2.46 -17.30 -18.07
CA SER A 8 -1.59 -17.11 -19.26
C SER A 8 -1.53 -15.64 -19.73
N LEU A 9 -2.36 -14.77 -19.16
CA LEU A 9 -2.44 -13.36 -19.51
C LEU A 9 -1.48 -12.48 -18.70
N LEU A 10 -0.92 -12.99 -17.58
CA LEU A 10 0.04 -12.27 -16.75
C LEU A 10 1.43 -12.85 -16.95
N PRO A 11 2.34 -12.16 -17.62
CA PRO A 11 3.73 -12.61 -17.76
C PRO A 11 4.39 -12.71 -16.38
N ALA A 12 5.37 -13.62 -16.25
CA ALA A 12 6.03 -13.93 -14.98
C ALA A 12 7.28 -13.06 -14.70
N ASP A 13 7.42 -11.98 -15.43
CA ASP A 13 8.61 -11.12 -15.47
C ASP A 13 8.39 -9.70 -14.93
N GLY A 14 7.29 -9.48 -14.22
CA GLY A 14 6.95 -8.19 -13.62
C GLY A 14 6.40 -7.17 -14.61
N ARG A 15 6.04 -7.56 -15.82
CA ARG A 15 5.32 -6.66 -16.73
C ARG A 15 3.89 -6.44 -16.27
N LEU A 16 3.44 -5.19 -16.43
CA LEU A 16 2.11 -4.77 -16.04
C LEU A 16 1.04 -5.46 -16.90
N GLY A 17 0.08 -6.09 -16.25
CA GLY A 17 -1.10 -6.67 -16.87
C GLY A 17 -2.37 -6.11 -16.26
N TYR A 18 -3.51 -6.34 -16.90
CA TYR A 18 -4.81 -5.86 -16.46
C TYR A 18 -5.81 -7.00 -16.41
N VAL A 19 -6.52 -7.12 -15.28
CA VAL A 19 -7.55 -8.13 -15.09
C VAL A 19 -8.88 -7.47 -14.75
N ASP A 20 -9.87 -7.69 -15.60
CA ASP A 20 -11.26 -7.29 -15.31
C ASP A 20 -11.86 -8.31 -14.33
N ILE A 21 -12.24 -7.84 -13.14
CA ILE A 21 -12.86 -8.66 -12.09
C ILE A 21 -14.39 -8.54 -12.07
N GLY A 22 -14.96 -7.84 -13.07
CA GLY A 22 -16.39 -7.60 -13.17
C GLY A 22 -16.92 -6.55 -12.18
N PRO A 23 -18.24 -6.55 -11.93
CA PRO A 23 -18.87 -5.59 -11.03
C PRO A 23 -18.52 -5.88 -9.57
N LEU A 24 -18.41 -4.83 -8.74
CA LEU A 24 -18.10 -4.92 -7.33
C LEU A 24 -19.15 -4.17 -6.50
N GLU A 25 -19.78 -4.87 -5.56
CA GLU A 25 -20.60 -4.26 -4.51
C GLU A 25 -19.67 -3.80 -3.39
N LEU A 26 -19.81 -2.56 -2.97
CA LEU A 26 -18.97 -1.94 -1.94
C LEU A 26 -19.64 -2.01 -0.55
N GLU A 27 -18.83 -1.94 0.48
CA GLU A 27 -19.29 -1.94 1.87
C GLU A 27 -20.27 -0.78 2.17
N SER A 28 -20.13 0.34 1.46
CA SER A 28 -21.05 1.47 1.50
C SER A 28 -22.44 1.18 0.90
N GLY A 29 -22.63 0.06 0.22
CA GLY A 29 -23.83 -0.27 -0.56
C GLY A 29 -23.82 0.32 -1.97
N ALA A 30 -22.80 1.09 -2.34
CA ALA A 30 -22.61 1.52 -3.72
C ALA A 30 -22.07 0.36 -4.58
N ARG A 31 -22.18 0.51 -5.91
CA ARG A 31 -21.72 -0.51 -6.86
C ARG A 31 -20.80 0.12 -7.91
N LEU A 32 -19.67 -0.52 -8.14
CA LEU A 32 -18.86 -0.30 -9.34
C LEU A 32 -19.29 -1.30 -10.41
N PRO A 33 -19.73 -0.87 -11.59
CA PRO A 33 -20.29 -1.75 -12.62
C PRO A 33 -19.23 -2.63 -13.29
N SER A 34 -17.98 -2.17 -13.32
CA SER A 34 -16.80 -2.90 -13.79
C SER A 34 -15.58 -2.43 -13.05
N VAL A 35 -14.74 -3.35 -12.64
CA VAL A 35 -13.47 -3.09 -11.96
C VAL A 35 -12.36 -3.81 -12.68
N THR A 36 -11.33 -3.06 -13.08
CA THR A 36 -10.07 -3.59 -13.59
C THR A 36 -9.00 -3.38 -12.53
N LEU A 37 -8.20 -4.41 -12.27
CA LEU A 37 -6.99 -4.30 -11.46
C LEU A 37 -5.76 -4.38 -12.36
N ALA A 38 -4.83 -3.46 -12.15
CA ALA A 38 -3.48 -3.54 -12.67
C ALA A 38 -2.67 -4.49 -11.79
N VAL A 39 -1.99 -5.45 -12.39
CA VAL A 39 -1.35 -6.57 -11.70
C VAL A 39 0.01 -6.82 -12.31
N GLU A 40 1.01 -7.03 -11.48
CA GLU A 40 2.31 -7.57 -11.87
C GLU A 40 2.54 -8.93 -11.22
N LYS A 41 3.26 -9.80 -11.92
CA LYS A 41 3.56 -11.15 -11.48
C LYS A 41 5.03 -11.47 -11.71
N TRP A 42 5.67 -12.08 -10.72
CA TRP A 42 7.02 -12.63 -10.80
C TRP A 42 7.01 -14.11 -10.40
N GLY A 43 7.77 -14.91 -11.11
CA GLY A 43 7.78 -16.37 -10.90
C GLY A 43 6.55 -17.08 -11.45
N GLU A 44 6.59 -18.40 -11.43
CA GLU A 44 5.55 -19.24 -12.04
C GLU A 44 4.61 -19.84 -10.99
N LEU A 45 3.34 -19.96 -11.36
CA LEU A 45 2.36 -20.66 -10.55
C LEU A 45 2.69 -22.16 -10.50
N SER A 46 2.69 -22.73 -9.29
CA SER A 46 2.74 -24.17 -9.11
C SER A 46 1.51 -24.85 -9.75
N PRO A 47 1.57 -26.15 -10.09
CA PRO A 47 0.41 -26.87 -10.61
C PRO A 47 -0.80 -26.81 -9.66
N ASN A 48 -0.56 -26.79 -8.34
CA ASN A 48 -1.61 -26.69 -7.31
C ASN A 48 -2.01 -25.25 -7.00
N ARG A 49 -1.29 -24.26 -7.52
CA ARG A 49 -1.48 -22.82 -7.24
C ARG A 49 -1.41 -22.46 -5.74
N ASP A 50 -0.59 -23.18 -5.00
CA ASP A 50 -0.39 -23.07 -3.56
C ASP A 50 0.87 -22.25 -3.18
N ASN A 51 1.59 -21.72 -4.19
CA ASN A 51 2.82 -20.96 -4.02
C ASN A 51 2.67 -19.45 -4.24
N VAL A 52 1.46 -18.91 -4.07
CA VAL A 52 1.20 -17.51 -4.37
C VAL A 52 1.45 -16.63 -3.15
N VAL A 53 2.32 -15.65 -3.30
CA VAL A 53 2.58 -14.58 -2.33
C VAL A 53 1.98 -13.28 -2.85
N LEU A 54 1.03 -12.69 -2.12
CA LEU A 54 0.44 -11.40 -2.44
C LEU A 54 1.18 -10.31 -1.68
N ILE A 55 1.70 -9.31 -2.40
CA ILE A 55 2.41 -8.16 -1.82
C ILE A 55 1.57 -6.90 -1.98
N GLU A 56 1.33 -6.25 -0.83
CA GLU A 56 0.43 -5.11 -0.67
C GLU A 56 1.21 -3.80 -0.50
N HIS A 57 1.11 -2.89 -1.45
CA HIS A 57 1.82 -1.61 -1.41
C HIS A 57 1.22 -0.61 -0.40
N ALA A 58 2.04 0.34 0.06
CA ALA A 58 1.64 1.47 0.89
C ALA A 58 0.88 2.55 0.07
N LEU A 59 0.33 3.58 0.75
CA LEU A 59 -0.55 4.62 0.18
C LEU A 59 -0.12 5.14 -1.20
N THR A 60 1.15 5.46 -1.37
CA THR A 60 1.67 6.04 -2.62
C THR A 60 2.54 5.07 -3.42
N GLY A 61 2.48 3.77 -3.10
CA GLY A 61 3.06 2.70 -3.90
C GLY A 61 2.17 2.30 -5.08
N ASP A 62 2.58 1.25 -5.75
CA ASP A 62 1.89 0.64 -6.87
C ASP A 62 2.24 -0.86 -6.97
N SER A 63 1.82 -1.52 -8.04
CA SER A 63 2.12 -2.94 -8.28
C SER A 63 3.60 -3.22 -8.55
N HIS A 64 4.41 -2.21 -8.88
CA HIS A 64 5.83 -2.40 -9.24
C HIS A 64 6.72 -2.64 -8.01
N VAL A 65 6.66 -3.83 -7.46
CA VAL A 65 7.41 -4.22 -6.26
C VAL A 65 8.90 -4.38 -6.57
N SER A 66 9.24 -5.00 -7.69
CA SER A 66 10.61 -5.33 -8.09
C SER A 66 10.79 -5.19 -9.59
N GLY A 67 11.91 -4.67 -10.01
CA GLY A 67 12.26 -4.46 -11.41
C GLY A 67 12.98 -3.15 -11.63
N GLU A 68 13.55 -3.01 -12.82
CA GLU A 68 14.27 -1.81 -13.23
C GLU A 68 13.33 -0.76 -13.84
N VAL A 69 13.82 0.44 -14.02
CA VAL A 69 13.12 1.51 -14.74
C VAL A 69 12.79 1.04 -16.17
N SER A 70 11.55 1.29 -16.60
CA SER A 70 11.06 0.97 -17.94
C SER A 70 10.11 2.06 -18.45
N ASP A 71 9.60 1.91 -19.67
CA ASP A 71 8.59 2.82 -20.23
C ASP A 71 7.27 2.78 -19.42
N GLU A 72 6.97 1.63 -18.81
CA GLU A 72 5.77 1.45 -17.95
C GLU A 72 6.03 1.92 -16.52
N HIS A 73 7.29 1.87 -16.07
CA HIS A 73 7.69 2.19 -14.70
C HIS A 73 8.85 3.20 -14.68
N PRO A 74 8.57 4.49 -14.44
CA PRO A 74 9.60 5.55 -14.44
C PRO A 74 10.53 5.53 -13.21
N ALA A 75 10.32 4.59 -12.29
CA ALA A 75 11.15 4.35 -11.10
C ALA A 75 11.38 2.85 -10.93
N PRO A 76 12.49 2.43 -10.29
CA PRO A 76 12.68 1.02 -9.95
C PRO A 76 11.63 0.55 -8.94
N GLY A 77 11.44 -0.76 -8.85
CA GLY A 77 10.53 -1.37 -7.89
C GLY A 77 10.78 -0.88 -6.46
N TRP A 78 9.70 -0.60 -5.73
CA TRP A 78 9.80 0.03 -4.40
C TRP A 78 10.38 -0.91 -3.32
N TRP A 79 10.43 -2.22 -3.58
CA TRP A 79 11.12 -3.24 -2.77
C TRP A 79 12.14 -4.01 -3.61
N ASN A 80 12.81 -3.33 -4.52
CA ASN A 80 13.82 -3.94 -5.38
C ASN A 80 14.89 -4.66 -4.54
N GLY A 81 15.21 -5.91 -4.91
CA GLY A 81 16.10 -6.79 -4.15
C GLY A 81 15.41 -7.65 -3.08
N MET A 82 14.14 -7.41 -2.74
CA MET A 82 13.37 -8.26 -1.83
C MET A 82 12.63 -9.39 -2.55
N VAL A 83 12.33 -9.20 -3.83
CA VAL A 83 11.60 -10.13 -4.71
C VAL A 83 12.42 -10.41 -5.95
N GLY A 84 12.65 -11.67 -6.25
CA GLY A 84 13.41 -12.11 -7.42
C GLY A 84 14.08 -13.47 -7.20
N PRO A 85 14.77 -14.03 -8.20
CA PRO A 85 15.53 -15.27 -8.05
C PRO A 85 16.58 -15.16 -6.94
N GLY A 86 16.52 -16.06 -5.94
CA GLY A 86 17.42 -16.07 -4.79
C GLY A 86 17.24 -14.92 -3.81
N ALA A 87 16.23 -14.05 -3.98
CA ALA A 87 15.88 -12.98 -3.04
C ALA A 87 15.14 -13.52 -1.80
N PRO A 88 14.90 -12.71 -0.75
CA PRO A 88 14.11 -13.13 0.42
C PRO A 88 12.75 -13.74 0.08
N VAL A 89 12.05 -13.19 -0.92
CA VAL A 89 10.91 -13.82 -1.58
C VAL A 89 11.40 -14.36 -2.91
N ASP A 90 11.87 -15.60 -2.89
CA ASP A 90 12.53 -16.24 -4.03
C ASP A 90 11.52 -16.65 -5.11
N THR A 91 11.62 -16.02 -6.28
CA THR A 91 10.71 -16.29 -7.40
C THR A 91 11.00 -17.58 -8.15
N ASP A 92 12.09 -18.28 -7.84
CA ASP A 92 12.30 -19.66 -8.29
C ASP A 92 11.38 -20.65 -7.55
N GLU A 93 10.88 -20.29 -6.36
CA GLU A 93 9.95 -21.06 -5.55
C GLU A 93 8.53 -20.47 -5.55
N TRP A 94 8.43 -19.15 -5.41
CA TRP A 94 7.18 -18.43 -5.19
C TRP A 94 6.68 -17.72 -6.44
N CYS A 95 5.38 -17.72 -6.63
CA CYS A 95 4.70 -16.84 -7.56
C CYS A 95 4.26 -15.59 -6.82
N VAL A 96 4.93 -14.49 -7.02
CA VAL A 96 4.59 -13.20 -6.41
C VAL A 96 3.55 -12.50 -7.26
N LEU A 97 2.47 -12.05 -6.65
CA LEU A 97 1.50 -11.13 -7.22
C LEU A 97 1.52 -9.80 -6.46
N ALA A 98 1.42 -8.71 -7.19
CA ALA A 98 1.16 -7.40 -6.64
C ALA A 98 0.11 -6.69 -7.46
N THR A 99 -0.89 -6.10 -6.79
CA THR A 99 -1.93 -5.30 -7.44
C THR A 99 -1.66 -3.82 -7.21
N ASN A 100 -1.95 -2.96 -8.18
CA ASN A 100 -2.28 -1.60 -7.83
C ASN A 100 -3.68 -1.60 -7.21
N VAL A 101 -3.81 -1.05 -6.02
CA VAL A 101 -5.03 -1.13 -5.21
C VAL A 101 -6.26 -0.57 -5.93
N LEU A 102 -7.44 -1.11 -5.65
CA LEU A 102 -8.71 -0.48 -6.05
C LEU A 102 -8.76 0.98 -5.54
N GLY A 103 -9.12 1.90 -6.40
CA GLY A 103 -9.07 3.33 -6.12
C GLY A 103 -7.71 3.97 -6.43
N GLY A 104 -6.69 3.17 -6.77
CA GLY A 104 -5.35 3.64 -7.15
C GLY A 104 -5.32 4.29 -8.53
N CYS A 105 -4.20 4.96 -8.85
CA CYS A 105 -4.04 5.71 -10.10
C CYS A 105 -2.99 5.12 -11.06
N GLN A 106 -2.49 3.91 -10.76
CA GLN A 106 -1.50 3.23 -11.60
C GLN A 106 -2.13 2.04 -12.34
N GLY A 107 -3.24 2.31 -13.04
CA GLY A 107 -3.90 1.36 -13.93
C GLY A 107 -5.10 0.62 -13.38
N SER A 108 -5.30 0.54 -12.07
CA SER A 108 -6.53 0.02 -11.47
C SER A 108 -7.68 1.02 -11.54
N THR A 109 -8.91 0.53 -11.49
CA THR A 109 -10.11 1.36 -11.45
C THR A 109 -10.08 2.29 -10.25
N GLY A 110 -10.16 3.60 -10.50
CA GLY A 110 -10.09 4.67 -9.50
C GLY A 110 -10.69 5.98 -10.04
N PRO A 111 -10.57 7.09 -9.32
CA PRO A 111 -11.15 8.38 -9.70
C PRO A 111 -10.76 8.88 -11.10
N ALA A 112 -9.54 8.59 -11.54
CA ALA A 112 -9.06 8.98 -12.88
C ALA A 112 -9.56 8.07 -14.00
N SER A 113 -10.12 6.88 -13.69
CA SER A 113 -10.63 5.94 -14.68
C SER A 113 -11.91 6.45 -15.35
N LEU A 114 -12.19 5.95 -16.55
CA LEU A 114 -13.43 6.28 -17.25
C LEU A 114 -14.60 5.45 -16.67
N ALA A 115 -15.70 6.13 -16.41
CA ALA A 115 -16.98 5.50 -16.11
C ALA A 115 -17.67 5.01 -17.39
N GLU A 116 -18.81 4.34 -17.27
CA GLU A 116 -19.60 3.81 -18.40
C GLU A 116 -20.03 4.88 -19.42
N ASP A 117 -20.16 6.14 -18.99
CA ASP A 117 -20.49 7.28 -19.84
C ASP A 117 -19.28 7.84 -20.62
N GLY A 118 -18.13 7.21 -20.52
CA GLY A 118 -16.87 7.61 -21.16
C GLY A 118 -16.21 8.84 -20.55
N LYS A 119 -16.68 9.32 -19.40
CA LYS A 119 -16.06 10.42 -18.64
C LYS A 119 -15.29 9.87 -17.44
N PRO A 120 -14.25 10.58 -16.97
CA PRO A 120 -13.61 10.23 -15.71
C PRO A 120 -14.62 10.13 -14.56
N TRP A 121 -14.37 9.20 -13.65
CA TRP A 121 -15.20 9.12 -12.46
C TRP A 121 -15.16 10.42 -11.64
N GLY A 122 -13.97 10.97 -11.41
CA GLY A 122 -13.79 12.19 -10.63
C GLY A 122 -14.47 12.09 -9.27
N SER A 123 -15.22 13.12 -8.89
CA SER A 123 -16.00 13.18 -7.64
C SER A 123 -17.12 12.15 -7.53
N ARG A 124 -17.49 11.51 -8.64
CA ARG A 124 -18.53 10.45 -8.69
C ARG A 124 -18.01 9.08 -8.23
N PHE A 125 -16.68 8.94 -8.11
CA PHE A 125 -16.12 7.66 -7.62
C PHE A 125 -16.63 7.40 -6.20
N PRO A 126 -17.22 6.23 -5.94
CA PRO A 126 -17.80 5.96 -4.62
C PRO A 126 -16.70 5.84 -3.56
N GLU A 127 -17.07 6.14 -2.32
CA GLU A 127 -16.22 5.88 -1.18
C GLU A 127 -15.95 4.38 -1.04
N ILE A 128 -14.69 4.04 -0.78
CA ILE A 128 -14.23 2.67 -0.57
C ILE A 128 -13.63 2.50 0.82
N SER A 129 -13.56 1.27 1.26
CA SER A 129 -12.89 0.85 2.48
C SER A 129 -11.70 -0.07 2.17
N ILE A 130 -10.85 -0.35 3.16
CA ILE A 130 -9.81 -1.37 3.07
C ILE A 130 -10.43 -2.75 2.74
N ARG A 131 -11.65 -3.02 3.25
CA ARG A 131 -12.37 -4.29 2.96
C ARG A 131 -12.81 -4.39 1.50
N ASP A 132 -13.20 -3.28 0.88
CA ASP A 132 -13.52 -3.27 -0.56
C ASP A 132 -12.27 -3.55 -1.41
N GLN A 133 -11.11 -3.06 -0.97
CA GLN A 133 -9.84 -3.30 -1.64
C GLN A 133 -9.49 -4.78 -1.64
N ILE A 134 -9.55 -5.44 -0.48
CA ILE A 134 -9.28 -6.89 -0.41
C ILE A 134 -10.35 -7.74 -1.08
N GLU A 135 -11.61 -7.29 -1.12
CA GLU A 135 -12.65 -7.99 -1.87
C GLU A 135 -12.37 -7.98 -3.38
N ALA A 136 -11.84 -6.87 -3.91
CA ALA A 136 -11.39 -6.81 -5.29
C ALA A 136 -10.24 -7.80 -5.56
N GLU A 137 -9.27 -7.90 -4.65
CA GLU A 137 -8.15 -8.84 -4.75
C GLU A 137 -8.59 -10.30 -4.58
N ARG A 138 -9.55 -10.56 -3.69
CA ARG A 138 -10.14 -11.89 -3.54
C ARG A 138 -10.78 -12.37 -4.86
N ARG A 139 -11.51 -11.49 -5.55
CA ARG A 139 -12.08 -11.80 -6.87
C ARG A 139 -11.01 -12.04 -7.91
N LEU A 140 -9.94 -11.27 -7.90
CA LEU A 140 -8.76 -11.52 -8.72
C LEU A 140 -8.21 -12.91 -8.46
N ALA A 141 -8.02 -13.29 -7.19
CA ALA A 141 -7.53 -14.62 -6.81
C ALA A 141 -8.47 -15.74 -7.33
N ASP A 142 -9.79 -15.55 -7.23
CA ASP A 142 -10.77 -16.51 -7.76
C ASP A 142 -10.68 -16.66 -9.29
N ILE A 143 -10.55 -15.55 -10.02
CA ILE A 143 -10.38 -15.55 -11.49
C ILE A 143 -9.09 -16.28 -11.89
N LEU A 144 -8.01 -16.07 -11.13
CA LEU A 144 -6.74 -16.74 -11.33
C LEU A 144 -6.75 -18.20 -10.84
N GLY A 145 -7.85 -18.64 -10.18
CA GLY A 145 -8.00 -20.00 -9.62
C GLY A 145 -7.09 -20.27 -8.43
N ILE A 146 -6.77 -19.23 -7.66
CA ILE A 146 -5.97 -19.30 -6.44
C ILE A 146 -6.94 -19.48 -5.27
N GLU A 147 -6.98 -20.67 -4.70
CA GLU A 147 -7.87 -20.98 -3.56
C GLU A 147 -7.28 -20.49 -2.24
N LYS A 148 -5.95 -20.57 -2.09
CA LYS A 148 -5.24 -20.15 -0.88
C LYS A 148 -3.94 -19.45 -1.23
N LEU A 149 -3.69 -18.31 -0.61
CA LEU A 149 -2.43 -17.57 -0.68
C LEU A 149 -1.42 -18.20 0.28
N ALA A 150 -0.22 -18.47 -0.20
CA ALA A 150 0.88 -18.94 0.64
C ALA A 150 1.27 -17.87 1.68
N SER A 151 1.24 -16.61 1.26
CA SER A 151 1.44 -15.48 2.16
C SER A 151 0.75 -14.22 1.65
N VAL A 152 0.35 -13.33 2.58
CA VAL A 152 0.00 -11.94 2.30
C VAL A 152 0.96 -11.05 3.07
N ILE A 153 1.59 -10.10 2.38
CA ILE A 153 2.68 -9.28 2.92
C ILE A 153 2.39 -7.82 2.68
N GLY A 154 2.41 -6.98 3.71
CA GLY A 154 2.23 -5.55 3.52
C GLY A 154 2.69 -4.68 4.67
N GLY A 155 3.06 -3.44 4.35
CA GLY A 155 3.40 -2.41 5.31
C GLY A 155 2.49 -1.19 5.18
N SER A 156 2.25 -0.48 6.29
CA SER A 156 1.40 0.72 6.32
C SER A 156 -0.02 0.41 5.79
N MET A 157 -0.52 1.12 4.77
CA MET A 157 -1.80 0.78 4.12
C MET A 157 -1.82 -0.67 3.61
N GLY A 158 -0.70 -1.19 3.09
CA GLY A 158 -0.59 -2.61 2.73
C GLY A 158 -0.76 -3.53 3.93
N GLY A 159 -0.26 -3.14 5.10
CA GLY A 159 -0.47 -3.87 6.36
C GLY A 159 -1.94 -3.87 6.81
N MET A 160 -2.70 -2.79 6.55
CA MET A 160 -4.16 -2.78 6.78
C MET A 160 -4.86 -3.82 5.91
N ARG A 161 -4.48 -3.92 4.63
CA ARG A 161 -5.02 -4.93 3.70
C ARG A 161 -4.63 -6.35 4.14
N THR A 162 -3.38 -6.56 4.54
CA THR A 162 -2.89 -7.85 5.05
C THR A 162 -3.70 -8.31 6.27
N LEU A 163 -3.95 -7.41 7.24
CA LEU A 163 -4.80 -7.72 8.40
C LEU A 163 -6.23 -8.08 7.97
N GLU A 164 -6.83 -7.28 7.10
CA GLU A 164 -8.19 -7.55 6.62
C GLU A 164 -8.28 -8.85 5.82
N TRP A 165 -7.25 -9.23 5.04
CA TRP A 165 -7.17 -10.55 4.40
C TRP A 165 -7.18 -11.68 5.43
N ALA A 166 -6.31 -11.62 6.43
CA ALA A 166 -6.19 -12.65 7.46
C ALA A 166 -7.47 -12.79 8.32
N ILE A 167 -8.19 -11.67 8.54
CA ILE A 167 -9.43 -11.65 9.34
C ILE A 167 -10.64 -12.07 8.50
N SER A 168 -10.79 -11.54 7.27
CA SER A 168 -11.98 -11.75 6.45
C SER A 168 -11.97 -13.12 5.77
N TYR A 169 -10.78 -13.64 5.46
CA TYR A 169 -10.60 -14.89 4.71
C TYR A 169 -9.54 -15.79 5.37
N PRO A 170 -9.73 -16.18 6.65
CA PRO A 170 -8.72 -16.93 7.42
C PRO A 170 -8.33 -18.26 6.76
N ASP A 171 -9.27 -18.93 6.08
CA ASP A 171 -9.00 -20.20 5.38
C ASP A 171 -8.22 -20.00 4.08
N ARG A 172 -8.11 -18.77 3.58
CA ARG A 172 -7.46 -18.42 2.32
C ARG A 172 -6.05 -17.86 2.47
N VAL A 173 -5.55 -17.74 3.68
CA VAL A 173 -4.21 -17.23 3.99
C VAL A 173 -3.45 -18.29 4.77
N ALA A 174 -2.26 -18.68 4.30
CA ALA A 174 -1.42 -19.66 4.98
C ALA A 174 -0.40 -19.01 5.94
N SER A 175 0.06 -17.80 5.64
CA SER A 175 0.89 -16.97 6.52
C SER A 175 0.72 -15.50 6.20
N ALA A 176 1.13 -14.60 7.11
CA ALA A 176 1.07 -13.17 6.85
C ALA A 176 2.26 -12.42 7.48
N LEU A 177 2.70 -11.34 6.81
CA LEU A 177 3.64 -10.36 7.36
C LEU A 177 2.98 -8.99 7.41
N VAL A 178 2.82 -8.47 8.61
CA VAL A 178 2.17 -7.19 8.90
C VAL A 178 3.21 -6.21 9.43
N LEU A 179 3.50 -5.15 8.68
CA LEU A 179 4.56 -4.20 9.00
C LEU A 179 3.99 -2.79 9.26
N ALA A 180 4.51 -2.11 10.30
CA ALA A 180 4.33 -0.68 10.57
C ALA A 180 2.86 -0.21 10.42
N VAL A 181 1.94 -0.89 11.10
CA VAL A 181 0.49 -0.63 11.03
C VAL A 181 -0.17 -0.88 12.39
N GLY A 182 -1.40 -0.45 12.58
CA GLY A 182 -2.24 -0.76 13.73
C GLY A 182 -3.57 -1.40 13.34
N ALA A 183 -4.29 -1.95 14.29
CA ALA A 183 -5.61 -2.55 14.10
C ALA A 183 -6.69 -1.55 13.68
N ARG A 184 -6.48 -0.28 13.95
CA ARG A 184 -7.39 0.83 13.62
C ARG A 184 -6.64 2.14 13.48
N ALA A 185 -7.22 3.07 12.74
CA ALA A 185 -6.71 4.44 12.65
C ALA A 185 -6.77 5.15 14.02
N THR A 186 -5.76 5.94 14.34
CA THR A 186 -5.69 6.75 15.55
C THR A 186 -6.12 8.19 15.27
N ALA A 187 -6.43 8.94 16.32
CA ALA A 187 -6.77 10.36 16.17
C ALA A 187 -5.63 11.19 15.56
N ASP A 188 -4.35 10.85 15.86
CA ASP A 188 -3.18 11.51 15.29
C ASP A 188 -3.08 11.26 13.77
N GLN A 189 -3.27 10.01 13.35
CA GLN A 189 -3.28 9.63 11.91
C GLN A 189 -4.43 10.32 11.17
N ILE A 190 -5.66 10.27 11.72
CA ILE A 190 -6.83 10.93 11.13
C ILE A 190 -6.60 12.44 11.04
N GLY A 191 -6.10 13.08 12.12
CA GLY A 191 -5.81 14.51 12.14
C GLY A 191 -4.78 14.92 11.09
N THR A 192 -3.71 14.15 10.96
CA THR A 192 -2.67 14.38 9.95
C THR A 192 -3.20 14.19 8.53
N GLN A 193 -3.96 13.13 8.28
CA GLN A 193 -4.51 12.83 6.94
C GLN A 193 -5.58 13.83 6.53
N THR A 194 -6.48 14.22 7.44
CA THR A 194 -7.49 15.26 7.15
C THR A 194 -6.88 16.62 6.85
N THR A 195 -5.73 16.95 7.46
CA THR A 195 -4.97 18.16 7.13
C THR A 195 -4.38 18.09 5.71
N GLN A 196 -3.89 16.93 5.28
CA GLN A 196 -3.40 16.70 3.92
C GLN A 196 -4.54 16.77 2.90
N ILE A 197 -5.69 16.16 3.20
CA ILE A 197 -6.91 16.23 2.37
C ILE A 197 -7.34 17.69 2.21
N ALA A 198 -7.42 18.45 3.30
CA ALA A 198 -7.79 19.86 3.25
C ALA A 198 -6.83 20.70 2.39
N ALA A 199 -5.54 20.37 2.36
CA ALA A 199 -4.57 21.04 1.48
C ALA A 199 -4.84 20.77 -0.01
N ILE A 200 -5.26 19.54 -0.35
CA ILE A 200 -5.62 19.16 -1.74
C ILE A 200 -6.94 19.83 -2.14
N GLU A 201 -7.98 19.71 -1.31
CA GLU A 201 -9.30 20.25 -1.58
C GLU A 201 -9.34 21.77 -1.59
N GLY A 202 -8.43 22.42 -0.84
CA GLY A 202 -8.23 23.86 -0.84
C GLY A 202 -7.47 24.41 -2.04
N ASP A 203 -6.95 23.56 -2.93
CA ASP A 203 -6.29 23.99 -4.17
C ASP A 203 -7.35 24.52 -5.15
N PRO A 204 -7.16 25.74 -5.75
CA PRO A 204 -8.09 26.29 -6.74
C PRO A 204 -8.38 25.38 -7.94
N ASP A 205 -7.45 24.48 -8.27
CA ASP A 205 -7.58 23.54 -9.39
C ASP A 205 -8.29 22.22 -8.98
N TRP A 206 -8.68 22.03 -7.72
CA TRP A 206 -9.39 20.83 -7.24
C TRP A 206 -10.77 20.65 -7.86
N GLN A 207 -11.51 21.74 -8.06
CA GLN A 207 -12.82 21.74 -8.70
C GLN A 207 -13.80 20.68 -8.12
N GLY A 208 -13.79 20.50 -6.81
CA GLY A 208 -14.64 19.50 -6.15
C GLY A 208 -14.31 18.05 -6.52
N GLY A 209 -13.12 17.78 -7.04
CA GLY A 209 -12.69 16.46 -7.52
C GLY A 209 -12.90 16.22 -9.02
N ASP A 210 -13.50 17.16 -9.74
CA ASP A 210 -13.85 17.03 -11.18
C ASP A 210 -12.86 17.74 -12.12
N TYR A 211 -11.59 17.71 -11.78
CA TYR A 211 -10.52 18.33 -12.58
C TYR A 211 -10.01 17.46 -13.73
N HIS A 212 -10.30 16.16 -13.74
CA HIS A 212 -9.85 15.23 -14.79
C HIS A 212 -10.37 15.67 -16.18
N GLY A 213 -9.48 15.70 -17.17
CA GLY A 213 -9.80 16.14 -18.54
C GLY A 213 -9.94 17.65 -18.74
N THR A 214 -9.81 18.48 -17.69
CA THR A 214 -9.91 19.94 -17.78
C THR A 214 -8.57 20.63 -18.11
N GLY A 215 -7.46 19.90 -18.05
CA GLY A 215 -6.11 20.45 -18.13
C GLY A 215 -5.61 21.11 -16.85
N ARG A 216 -6.43 21.12 -15.79
CA ARG A 216 -6.07 21.59 -14.45
C ARG A 216 -5.84 20.39 -13.54
N ILE A 217 -4.86 20.49 -12.67
CA ILE A 217 -4.54 19.43 -11.68
C ILE A 217 -4.16 20.15 -10.38
N PRO A 218 -4.72 19.79 -9.23
CA PRO A 218 -4.41 20.42 -7.92
C PRO A 218 -3.00 20.04 -7.41
N ARG A 219 -1.98 20.40 -8.20
CA ARG A 219 -0.56 20.05 -7.98
C ARG A 219 -0.01 20.69 -6.70
N ARG A 220 -0.42 21.93 -6.42
CA ARG A 220 0.05 22.66 -5.24
C ARG A 220 -0.50 22.01 -3.97
N GLY A 221 -1.78 21.69 -3.95
CA GLY A 221 -2.42 21.00 -2.81
C GLY A 221 -1.80 19.65 -2.54
N LEU A 222 -1.64 18.81 -3.57
CA LEU A 222 -0.97 17.52 -3.45
C LEU A 222 0.49 17.66 -2.99
N GLY A 223 1.22 18.66 -3.49
CA GLY A 223 2.58 18.94 -3.07
C GLY A 223 2.68 19.32 -1.59
N ILE A 224 1.73 20.12 -1.07
CA ILE A 224 1.66 20.46 0.37
C ILE A 224 1.33 19.19 1.17
N ALA A 225 0.34 18.40 0.75
CA ALA A 225 -0.02 17.15 1.40
C ALA A 225 1.20 16.21 1.50
N ARG A 226 1.99 16.07 0.42
CA ARG A 226 3.21 15.25 0.44
C ARG A 226 4.27 15.74 1.41
N ARG A 227 4.46 17.05 1.54
CA ARG A 227 5.40 17.62 2.52
C ARG A 227 4.97 17.31 3.95
N ILE A 228 3.68 17.45 4.26
CA ILE A 228 3.11 17.09 5.57
C ILE A 228 3.35 15.60 5.83
N ALA A 229 3.03 14.73 4.87
CA ALA A 229 3.24 13.29 4.96
C ALA A 229 4.71 12.95 5.24
N HIS A 230 5.65 13.54 4.50
CA HIS A 230 7.09 13.29 4.71
C HIS A 230 7.59 13.68 6.09
N LEU A 231 7.05 14.74 6.68
CA LEU A 231 7.37 15.13 8.06
C LEU A 231 6.86 14.09 9.08
N THR A 232 5.87 13.27 8.74
CA THR A 232 5.41 12.16 9.60
C THR A 232 6.12 10.85 9.32
N TYR A 233 6.65 10.66 8.11
CA TYR A 233 7.39 9.45 7.74
C TYR A 233 8.81 9.46 8.28
N ARG A 234 9.45 10.64 8.37
CA ARG A 234 10.83 10.81 8.83
C ARG A 234 10.89 11.23 10.29
N THR A 235 11.98 10.88 10.96
CA THR A 235 12.22 11.32 12.33
C THR A 235 12.81 12.71 12.36
N GLU A 236 12.62 13.41 13.47
CA GLU A 236 13.30 14.68 13.75
C GLU A 236 14.82 14.50 13.75
N ILE A 237 15.33 13.43 14.37
CA ILE A 237 16.76 13.13 14.46
C ILE A 237 17.38 12.94 13.05
N GLU A 238 16.69 12.22 12.15
CA GLU A 238 17.17 12.02 10.78
C GLU A 238 17.20 13.35 10.01
N LEU A 239 16.11 14.13 10.07
CA LEU A 239 16.02 15.41 9.39
C LEU A 239 17.06 16.41 9.92
N ASP A 240 17.24 16.47 11.24
CA ASP A 240 18.20 17.38 11.85
C ASP A 240 19.65 16.98 11.55
N SER A 241 19.95 15.67 11.56
CA SER A 241 21.29 15.19 11.22
C SER A 241 21.66 15.44 9.75
N ARG A 242 20.69 15.45 8.83
CA ARG A 242 20.92 15.68 7.38
C ARG A 242 20.98 17.15 7.02
N PHE A 243 20.13 17.95 7.61
CA PHE A 243 19.88 19.30 7.14
C PHE A 243 20.22 20.36 8.17
N GLY A 244 19.93 20.12 9.46
CA GLY A 244 20.06 21.13 10.52
C GLY A 244 19.39 22.44 10.10
N ILE A 245 20.06 23.57 10.35
CA ILE A 245 19.65 24.90 9.92
C ILE A 245 20.35 25.36 8.62
N SER A 246 20.92 24.43 7.86
CA SER A 246 21.71 24.76 6.67
C SER A 246 20.89 25.41 5.57
N PRO A 247 21.38 26.48 4.92
CA PRO A 247 20.77 26.98 3.71
C PRO A 247 20.91 25.98 2.56
N GLN A 248 20.03 26.06 1.59
CA GLN A 248 20.20 25.36 0.31
C GLN A 248 21.45 25.89 -0.39
N ALA A 249 22.18 25.00 -1.08
CA ALA A 249 23.41 25.38 -1.78
C ALA A 249 23.22 26.60 -2.70
N ASN A 250 24.04 27.60 -2.54
CA ASN A 250 24.03 28.88 -3.27
C ASN A 250 22.76 29.74 -3.02
N GLU A 251 22.02 29.51 -1.95
CA GLU A 251 20.86 30.31 -1.55
C GLU A 251 21.11 30.96 -0.18
N ASP A 252 20.45 32.11 0.06
CA ASP A 252 20.50 32.81 1.32
C ASP A 252 19.07 32.99 1.88
N PRO A 253 18.71 32.27 2.95
CA PRO A 253 17.38 32.38 3.56
C PRO A 253 17.02 33.80 4.05
N TRP A 254 18.00 34.63 4.39
CA TRP A 254 17.77 36.02 4.78
C TRP A 254 17.38 36.93 3.61
N ASN A 255 17.65 36.47 2.36
CA ASN A 255 17.34 37.18 1.14
C ASN A 255 16.35 36.43 0.26
N GLY A 256 15.45 35.64 0.87
CA GLY A 256 14.38 34.90 0.14
C GLY A 256 14.82 33.54 -0.43
N GLY A 257 16.01 33.09 -0.10
CA GLY A 257 16.47 31.74 -0.41
C GLY A 257 15.86 30.69 0.53
N ARG A 258 16.11 29.42 0.22
CA ARG A 258 15.54 28.27 0.93
C ARG A 258 16.52 27.67 1.94
N TYR A 259 15.98 27.01 2.95
CA TYR A 259 16.72 26.04 3.74
C TYR A 259 16.84 24.70 3.00
N ALA A 260 17.88 23.93 3.28
CA ALA A 260 18.13 22.63 2.64
C ALA A 260 16.97 21.64 2.87
N VAL A 261 16.38 21.59 4.05
CA VAL A 261 15.19 20.77 4.34
C VAL A 261 13.97 21.20 3.52
N GLN A 262 13.80 22.49 3.26
CA GLN A 262 12.73 22.98 2.40
C GLN A 262 12.88 22.46 0.97
N SER A 263 14.09 22.57 0.41
CA SER A 263 14.41 22.05 -0.93
C SER A 263 14.21 20.53 -1.02
N TYR A 264 14.57 19.79 0.03
CA TYR A 264 14.30 18.35 0.11
C TYR A 264 12.80 18.05 0.07
N LEU A 265 12.00 18.71 0.88
CA LEU A 265 10.54 18.49 0.91
C LEU A 265 9.88 18.89 -0.41
N GLU A 266 10.35 19.95 -1.08
CA GLU A 266 9.92 20.34 -2.41
C GLU A 266 10.21 19.26 -3.44
N HIS A 267 11.43 18.72 -3.43
CA HIS A 267 11.82 17.62 -4.31
C HIS A 267 10.94 16.37 -4.12
N GLN A 268 10.62 16.00 -2.88
CA GLN A 268 9.75 14.87 -2.59
C GLN A 268 8.30 15.13 -3.02
N ALA A 269 7.84 16.38 -2.91
CA ALA A 269 6.54 16.79 -3.41
C ALA A 269 6.48 16.67 -4.94
N ASP A 270 7.47 17.20 -5.65
CA ASP A 270 7.54 17.14 -7.11
C ASP A 270 7.56 15.70 -7.64
N LYS A 271 8.31 14.81 -7.00
CA LYS A 271 8.29 13.38 -7.34
C LYS A 271 6.88 12.78 -7.28
N LEU A 272 6.11 13.08 -6.24
CA LEU A 272 4.76 12.55 -6.10
C LEU A 272 3.79 13.20 -7.11
N VAL A 273 3.80 14.52 -7.19
CA VAL A 273 2.88 15.31 -8.04
C VAL A 273 2.98 14.92 -9.52
N ASN A 274 4.14 14.43 -9.96
CA ASN A 274 4.35 14.02 -11.35
C ASN A 274 3.82 12.61 -11.67
N ARG A 275 3.46 11.79 -10.66
CA ARG A 275 3.05 10.40 -10.86
C ARG A 275 1.77 9.99 -10.14
N PHE A 276 1.23 10.82 -9.27
CA PHE A 276 0.10 10.43 -8.42
C PHE A 276 -1.10 11.37 -8.61
N ASP A 277 -2.28 10.79 -8.63
CA ASP A 277 -3.53 11.53 -8.79
C ASP A 277 -4.02 12.09 -7.45
N PRO A 278 -4.35 13.39 -7.35
CA PRO A 278 -4.84 14.00 -6.12
C PRO A 278 -6.16 13.41 -5.59
N ALA A 279 -7.12 13.05 -6.46
CA ALA A 279 -8.38 12.45 -6.02
C ALA A 279 -8.16 11.03 -5.48
N THR A 280 -7.26 10.27 -6.09
CA THR A 280 -6.78 8.99 -5.54
C THR A 280 -6.15 9.16 -4.16
N TYR A 281 -5.33 10.21 -3.96
CA TYR A 281 -4.73 10.47 -2.65
C TYR A 281 -5.79 10.71 -1.57
N VAL A 282 -6.79 11.54 -1.88
CA VAL A 282 -7.93 11.82 -0.99
C VAL A 282 -8.70 10.53 -0.69
N LEU A 283 -9.10 9.79 -1.72
CA LEU A 283 -9.88 8.56 -1.60
C LEU A 283 -9.20 7.51 -0.72
N LEU A 284 -7.92 7.24 -0.99
CA LEU A 284 -7.17 6.23 -0.23
C LEU A 284 -6.87 6.69 1.21
N SER A 285 -6.61 7.98 1.42
CA SER A 285 -6.45 8.54 2.78
C SER A 285 -7.75 8.41 3.58
N GLU A 286 -8.90 8.65 2.97
CA GLU A 286 -10.20 8.44 3.63
C GLU A 286 -10.49 6.96 3.90
N ALA A 287 -10.08 6.04 3.02
CA ALA A 287 -10.18 4.61 3.29
C ALA A 287 -9.34 4.20 4.51
N MET A 288 -8.12 4.76 4.63
CA MET A 288 -7.24 4.56 5.80
C MET A 288 -7.82 5.18 7.08
N ASN A 289 -8.43 6.38 7.02
CA ASN A 289 -9.10 7.02 8.15
C ASN A 289 -10.24 6.15 8.73
N ARG A 290 -10.90 5.37 7.86
CA ARG A 290 -12.00 4.47 8.23
C ARG A 290 -11.53 3.07 8.64
N HIS A 291 -10.22 2.82 8.62
CA HIS A 291 -9.68 1.51 8.99
C HIS A 291 -9.95 1.22 10.47
N ASP A 292 -10.68 0.15 10.71
CA ASP A 292 -10.93 -0.45 12.02
C ASP A 292 -11.31 -1.92 11.80
N VAL A 293 -10.39 -2.82 12.12
CA VAL A 293 -10.62 -4.26 11.97
C VAL A 293 -11.77 -4.76 12.85
N GLY A 294 -12.04 -4.06 13.96
CA GLY A 294 -13.09 -4.42 14.92
C GLY A 294 -14.49 -3.96 14.52
N ARG A 295 -14.61 -3.06 13.54
CA ARG A 295 -15.89 -2.50 13.12
C ARG A 295 -16.84 -3.58 12.61
N GLY A 296 -17.99 -3.75 13.28
CA GLY A 296 -18.97 -4.77 12.95
C GLY A 296 -18.58 -6.21 13.34
N ARG A 297 -17.46 -6.41 14.08
CA ARG A 297 -16.95 -7.73 14.45
C ARG A 297 -16.81 -7.94 15.96
N GLY A 298 -17.46 -7.10 16.78
CA GLY A 298 -17.39 -7.19 18.24
C GLY A 298 -16.14 -6.55 18.87
N GLY A 299 -15.43 -5.71 18.11
CA GLY A 299 -14.23 -4.99 18.53
C GLY A 299 -12.94 -5.62 18.04
N VAL A 300 -11.82 -4.90 18.23
CA VAL A 300 -10.50 -5.27 17.72
C VAL A 300 -10.06 -6.65 18.19
N ALA A 301 -10.14 -6.93 19.49
CA ALA A 301 -9.71 -8.23 20.03
C ALA A 301 -10.50 -9.40 19.43
N ALA A 302 -11.83 -9.24 19.26
CA ALA A 302 -12.68 -10.27 18.67
C ALA A 302 -12.32 -10.51 17.19
N ALA A 303 -12.03 -9.44 16.44
CA ALA A 303 -11.61 -9.55 15.04
C ALA A 303 -10.25 -10.24 14.90
N LEU A 304 -9.24 -9.81 15.67
CA LEU A 304 -7.89 -10.38 15.62
C LEU A 304 -7.86 -11.85 16.07
N ALA A 305 -8.74 -12.25 17.00
CA ALA A 305 -8.87 -13.63 17.46
C ALA A 305 -9.36 -14.61 16.37
N THR A 306 -9.91 -14.10 15.24
CA THR A 306 -10.32 -14.96 14.10
C THR A 306 -9.16 -15.37 13.21
N ILE A 307 -7.99 -14.77 13.36
CA ILE A 307 -6.80 -15.07 12.54
C ILE A 307 -6.28 -16.45 12.94
N THR A 308 -6.21 -17.34 11.97
CA THR A 308 -5.72 -18.73 12.15
C THR A 308 -4.35 -18.97 11.52
N ALA A 309 -3.99 -18.16 10.52
CA ALA A 309 -2.68 -18.22 9.87
C ALA A 309 -1.58 -17.71 10.83
N PRO A 310 -0.37 -18.29 10.82
CA PRO A 310 0.80 -17.68 11.46
C PRO A 310 1.04 -16.25 10.94
N VAL A 311 1.25 -15.32 11.87
CA VAL A 311 1.48 -13.90 11.54
C VAL A 311 2.80 -13.44 12.14
N VAL A 312 3.65 -12.86 11.30
CA VAL A 312 4.80 -12.06 11.73
C VAL A 312 4.37 -10.60 11.81
N VAL A 313 4.54 -9.97 12.96
CA VAL A 313 4.26 -8.55 13.17
C VAL A 313 5.57 -7.81 13.33
N GLY A 314 5.81 -6.80 12.49
CA GLY A 314 7.00 -5.95 12.54
C GLY A 314 6.66 -4.47 12.74
N GLY A 315 7.44 -3.79 13.58
CA GLY A 315 7.34 -2.36 13.83
C GLY A 315 8.70 -1.68 13.78
N VAL A 316 8.73 -0.41 13.44
CA VAL A 316 9.95 0.41 13.44
C VAL A 316 10.03 1.19 14.76
N ASP A 317 11.15 1.13 15.45
CA ASP A 317 11.32 1.71 16.79
C ASP A 317 11.14 3.23 16.84
N SER A 318 11.50 3.90 15.77
CA SER A 318 11.41 5.36 15.64
C SER A 318 10.15 5.85 14.89
N ASP A 319 9.24 4.95 14.53
CA ASP A 319 8.02 5.31 13.80
C ASP A 319 7.07 6.14 14.67
N ARG A 320 6.90 7.41 14.28
CA ARG A 320 5.96 8.32 14.93
C ARG A 320 4.54 8.26 14.37
N LEU A 321 4.38 7.78 13.12
CA LEU A 321 3.09 7.66 12.45
C LEU A 321 2.34 6.42 12.93
N TYR A 322 3.05 5.30 13.05
CA TYR A 322 2.56 4.05 13.63
C TYR A 322 3.47 3.61 14.77
N PRO A 323 3.41 4.29 15.94
CA PRO A 323 4.30 3.97 17.07
C PRO A 323 4.13 2.53 17.54
N LEU A 324 5.22 1.93 18.05
CA LEU A 324 5.34 0.51 18.39
C LEU A 324 4.17 -0.06 19.21
N ARG A 325 3.58 0.75 20.10
CA ARG A 325 2.39 0.33 20.88
C ARG A 325 1.24 -0.21 20.02
N LEU A 326 1.15 0.19 18.74
CA LEU A 326 0.12 -0.30 17.82
C LEU A 326 0.44 -1.71 17.30
N GLN A 327 1.72 -2.00 17.06
CA GLN A 327 2.17 -3.33 16.67
C GLN A 327 2.27 -4.24 17.89
N GLU A 328 2.55 -3.72 19.08
CA GLU A 328 2.45 -4.45 20.35
C GLU A 328 1.02 -4.95 20.58
N GLU A 329 -0.01 -4.06 20.40
CA GLU A 329 -1.43 -4.46 20.46
C GLU A 329 -1.73 -5.62 19.50
N LEU A 330 -1.20 -5.59 18.27
CA LEU A 330 -1.37 -6.66 17.29
C LEU A 330 -0.68 -7.95 17.74
N ALA A 331 0.59 -7.88 18.11
CA ALA A 331 1.40 -9.05 18.47
C ALA A 331 0.88 -9.74 19.75
N GLU A 332 0.34 -8.98 20.71
CA GLU A 332 -0.24 -9.51 21.93
C GLU A 332 -1.64 -10.12 21.72
N THR A 333 -2.39 -9.63 20.71
CA THR A 333 -3.79 -10.00 20.52
C THR A 333 -4.00 -11.09 19.46
N ILE A 334 -3.13 -11.18 18.45
CA ILE A 334 -3.20 -12.22 17.41
C ILE A 334 -2.74 -13.55 17.99
N PRO A 335 -3.61 -14.60 18.06
CA PRO A 335 -3.28 -15.85 18.74
C PRO A 335 -2.09 -16.62 18.13
N THR A 336 -1.82 -16.37 16.85
CA THR A 336 -0.80 -17.08 16.05
C THR A 336 0.50 -16.29 15.90
N CYS A 337 0.59 -15.11 16.52
CA CYS A 337 1.82 -14.31 16.56
C CYS A 337 2.64 -14.69 17.80
N ASP A 338 3.92 -14.95 17.62
CA ASP A 338 4.83 -15.32 18.72
C ASP A 338 5.64 -14.13 19.27
N GLY A 339 5.22 -12.90 18.94
CA GLY A 339 5.77 -11.64 19.46
C GLY A 339 6.13 -10.64 18.37
N LEU A 340 6.37 -9.39 18.80
CA LEU A 340 6.73 -8.27 17.93
C LEU A 340 8.19 -8.38 17.47
N ARG A 341 8.42 -8.15 16.18
CA ARG A 341 9.74 -7.95 15.57
C ARG A 341 10.01 -6.46 15.46
N ILE A 342 11.07 -5.96 16.11
CA ILE A 342 11.44 -4.53 16.07
C ILE A 342 12.52 -4.33 15.04
N LEU A 343 12.26 -3.40 14.10
CA LEU A 343 13.25 -2.88 13.16
C LEU A 343 13.85 -1.60 13.77
N GLU A 344 15.12 -1.67 14.11
CA GLU A 344 15.88 -0.50 14.55
C GLU A 344 16.19 0.38 13.33
N SER A 345 15.69 1.61 13.31
CA SER A 345 15.90 2.55 12.22
C SER A 345 15.87 4.00 12.71
N ARG A 346 16.59 4.86 12.03
CA ARG A 346 16.48 6.31 12.21
C ARG A 346 15.48 6.96 11.25
N ASP A 347 15.03 6.20 10.27
CA ASP A 347 14.22 6.70 9.16
C ASP A 347 12.72 6.84 9.50
N GLY A 348 12.31 6.46 10.70
CA GLY A 348 10.92 6.52 11.11
C GLY A 348 10.06 5.50 10.36
N HIS A 349 8.87 5.93 9.95
CA HIS A 349 7.92 5.06 9.24
C HIS A 349 8.52 4.43 7.97
N ASP A 350 9.38 5.15 7.24
CA ASP A 350 10.02 4.63 6.04
C ASP A 350 11.00 3.47 6.32
N GLY A 351 11.32 3.16 7.59
CA GLY A 351 12.24 2.09 7.99
C GLY A 351 11.86 0.72 7.39
N PHE A 352 10.56 0.41 7.25
CA PHE A 352 10.15 -0.85 6.61
C PHE A 352 10.45 -0.90 5.10
N LEU A 353 10.80 0.23 4.47
CA LEU A 353 11.23 0.30 3.07
C LEU A 353 12.75 0.43 2.95
N THR A 354 13.42 1.04 3.94
CA THR A 354 14.84 1.42 3.85
C THR A 354 15.77 0.46 4.58
N GLU A 355 15.31 -0.25 5.61
CA GLU A 355 16.11 -1.20 6.40
C GLU A 355 16.12 -2.59 5.74
N ALA A 356 16.74 -2.67 4.56
CA ALA A 356 16.70 -3.85 3.69
C ALA A 356 17.11 -5.15 4.39
N GLU A 357 18.17 -5.15 5.22
CA GLU A 357 18.63 -6.35 5.92
C GLU A 357 17.63 -6.83 6.97
N ALA A 358 17.06 -5.90 7.75
CA ALA A 358 16.10 -6.24 8.79
C ALA A 358 14.79 -6.75 8.18
N VAL A 359 14.30 -6.09 7.14
CA VAL A 359 13.09 -6.50 6.40
C VAL A 359 13.29 -7.85 5.72
N SER A 360 14.48 -8.10 5.13
CA SER A 360 14.83 -9.40 4.53
C SER A 360 14.67 -10.55 5.51
N LYS A 361 15.10 -10.38 6.77
CA LYS A 361 14.96 -11.41 7.81
C LYS A 361 13.48 -11.72 8.09
N LEU A 362 12.62 -10.70 8.15
CA LEU A 362 11.18 -10.89 8.37
C LEU A 362 10.51 -11.59 7.17
N LEU A 363 10.92 -11.25 5.96
CA LEU A 363 10.45 -11.90 4.74
C LEU A 363 10.83 -13.39 4.75
N VAL A 364 12.09 -13.73 5.03
CA VAL A 364 12.54 -15.12 5.11
C VAL A 364 11.78 -15.89 6.17
N GLU A 365 11.63 -15.33 7.38
CA GLU A 365 10.83 -15.92 8.46
C GLU A 365 9.39 -16.21 8.01
N THR A 366 8.77 -15.25 7.32
CA THR A 366 7.40 -15.41 6.81
C THR A 366 7.32 -16.48 5.73
N MET A 367 8.31 -16.57 4.84
CA MET A 367 8.37 -17.62 3.81
C MET A 367 8.58 -19.01 4.42
N ASP A 368 9.33 -19.13 5.52
CA ASP A 368 9.47 -20.39 6.25
C ASP A 368 8.14 -20.85 6.87
N LEU A 369 7.36 -19.92 7.42
CA LEU A 369 5.99 -20.19 7.88
C LEU A 369 5.07 -20.61 6.72
N ALA A 370 5.16 -19.94 5.57
CA ALA A 370 4.40 -20.30 4.37
C ALA A 370 4.72 -21.74 3.89
N ARG A 371 5.99 -22.15 3.91
CA ARG A 371 6.40 -23.53 3.56
C ARG A 371 5.79 -24.56 4.51
N SER A 372 5.70 -24.24 5.79
CA SER A 372 5.16 -25.14 6.81
C SER A 372 3.64 -25.29 6.74
N GLY A 373 2.94 -24.38 6.09
CA GLY A 373 1.48 -24.34 5.94
C GLY A 373 0.95 -24.92 4.61
N ARG A 374 1.84 -25.39 3.73
CA ARG A 374 1.51 -26.06 2.44
C ARG A 374 1.07 -27.50 2.59
#